data_1a327b003474a4bdb0ea9016fd1fcab2
#
_entry.id   1a327b003474a4bdb0ea9016fd1fcab2
#
_cell.length_a   1.000
_cell.length_b   1.000
_cell.length_c   1.000
_cell.angle_alpha   90.00
_cell.angle_beta   90.00
_cell.angle_gamma   90.00
#
_symmetry.space_group_name_H-M   'P 1'
#
loop_
_entity.id
_entity.type
_entity.pdbx_description
1 polymer ?
#
loop_
_entity_poly.entity_id
_entity_poly.type
_entity_poly.pdbx_seq_one_letter_code
_entity_poly.pdbx_strand_id
1 'polypeptide(L)'
;TKKNSTSTSTTPNAHVNRFDTTNKVLMPVKVSFLRFTPFVGSRETVYGTDTEGDERLRNIFLTGTDISTKFFRLFDVNIDAYGLDINGLRHVITPSIGYAYDHAPTVTAGSLRQIDSVDAITYSNNRATLTLTNALQTKRNKKSVDLALFTISNTYYLRPKAGPGSYL
;
A
#
# COMPACT_ATOMS: atom_id res chain seq x y z
N THR A 1 30.44 15.74 -52.27
CA THR A 1 29.73 14.50 -51.96
C THR A 1 29.66 14.35 -50.45
N LYS A 2 28.51 14.73 -49.83
CA LYS A 2 28.26 14.52 -48.42
C LYS A 2 27.77 13.08 -48.20
N LYS A 3 28.55 12.26 -47.49
CA LYS A 3 28.07 10.97 -46.97
C LYS A 3 27.22 11.24 -45.74
N ASN A 4 25.91 11.02 -45.86
CA ASN A 4 25.02 10.88 -44.73
C ASN A 4 25.25 9.48 -44.12
N SER A 5 25.91 9.43 -42.98
CA SER A 5 25.92 8.23 -42.13
C SER A 5 24.68 8.22 -41.30
N THR A 6 23.70 7.46 -41.74
CA THR A 6 22.53 7.10 -40.92
C THR A 6 23.01 6.08 -39.90
N SER A 7 23.27 6.52 -38.66
CA SER A 7 23.50 5.62 -37.53
C SER A 7 22.12 5.05 -37.10
N THR A 8 21.82 3.87 -37.61
CA THR A 8 20.71 3.05 -37.10
C THR A 8 21.17 2.53 -35.75
N SER A 9 20.73 3.15 -34.66
CA SER A 9 20.91 2.60 -33.33
C SER A 9 19.94 1.44 -33.20
N THR A 10 20.38 0.23 -33.52
CA THR A 10 19.67 -1.00 -33.21
C THR A 10 19.84 -1.24 -31.73
N THR A 11 18.86 -0.80 -30.93
CA THR A 11 18.76 -1.21 -29.55
C THR A 11 18.46 -2.72 -29.57
N PRO A 12 19.32 -3.58 -29.02
CA PRO A 12 19.02 -5.01 -29.04
C PRO A 12 17.75 -5.24 -28.21
N ASN A 13 16.77 -5.95 -28.76
CA ASN A 13 15.61 -6.43 -28.02
C ASN A 13 16.10 -7.38 -26.92
N ALA A 14 16.23 -6.88 -25.72
CA ALA A 14 16.61 -7.70 -24.59
C ALA A 14 15.31 -8.23 -23.94
N HIS A 15 15.15 -9.55 -23.96
CA HIS A 15 14.11 -10.23 -23.21
C HIS A 15 14.60 -10.41 -21.77
N VAL A 16 13.83 -9.86 -20.80
CA VAL A 16 14.11 -10.03 -19.39
C VAL A 16 12.97 -10.80 -18.76
N ASN A 17 13.28 -11.93 -18.16
CA ASN A 17 12.35 -12.65 -17.31
C ASN A 17 12.44 -12.06 -15.90
N ARG A 18 11.29 -11.68 -15.33
CA ARG A 18 11.18 -11.17 -13.96
C ARG A 18 10.12 -11.95 -13.20
N PHE A 19 10.48 -12.41 -12.02
CA PHE A 19 9.54 -12.96 -11.05
C PHE A 19 9.52 -12.06 -9.82
N ASP A 20 8.33 -11.65 -9.40
CA ASP A 20 8.12 -10.75 -8.27
C ASP A 20 7.11 -11.35 -7.31
N THR A 21 7.47 -11.46 -6.03
CA THR A 21 6.60 -11.97 -4.97
C THR A 21 6.66 -11.06 -3.75
N THR A 22 5.52 -10.92 -3.06
CA THR A 22 5.42 -10.20 -1.80
C THR A 22 4.79 -11.10 -0.76
N ASN A 23 5.50 -11.31 0.33
CA ASN A 23 5.08 -12.14 1.45
C ASN A 23 4.91 -11.27 2.69
N LYS A 24 3.77 -11.38 3.39
CA LYS A 24 3.50 -10.64 4.64
C LYS A 24 2.89 -11.55 5.67
N VAL A 25 3.38 -11.41 6.89
CA VAL A 25 2.80 -12.03 8.08
C VAL A 25 2.17 -10.93 8.92
N LEU A 26 0.88 -11.05 9.20
CA LEU A 26 0.11 -10.14 10.03
C LEU A 26 -0.28 -10.84 11.33
N MET A 27 -0.19 -10.13 12.44
CA MET A 27 -0.55 -10.66 13.77
C MET A 27 -1.59 -9.75 14.44
N PRO A 28 -2.90 -9.90 14.11
CA PRO A 28 -3.93 -9.09 14.72
C PRO A 28 -4.13 -9.45 16.20
N VAL A 29 -3.95 -8.45 17.06
CA VAL A 29 -4.14 -8.57 18.53
C VAL A 29 -5.19 -7.55 18.96
N LYS A 30 -6.10 -7.96 19.83
CA LYS A 30 -7.07 -7.07 20.47
C LYS A 30 -6.63 -6.81 21.90
N VAL A 31 -6.34 -5.55 22.21
CA VAL A 31 -5.99 -5.08 23.54
C VAL A 31 -7.09 -4.12 24.00
N SER A 32 -7.98 -4.62 24.89
CA SER A 32 -9.14 -3.88 25.34
C SER A 32 -10.03 -3.43 24.16
N PHE A 33 -10.20 -2.14 23.97
CA PHE A 33 -10.98 -1.54 22.88
C PHE A 33 -10.15 -1.27 21.61
N LEU A 34 -8.83 -1.46 21.66
CA LEU A 34 -7.93 -1.26 20.52
C LEU A 34 -7.71 -2.57 19.76
N ARG A 35 -7.71 -2.47 18.44
CA ARG A 35 -7.18 -3.50 17.56
C ARG A 35 -5.79 -3.05 17.09
N PHE A 36 -4.80 -3.87 17.35
CA PHE A 36 -3.41 -3.68 16.96
C PHE A 36 -3.02 -4.79 16.00
N THR A 37 -2.54 -4.44 14.82
CA THR A 37 -2.18 -5.41 13.77
C THR A 37 -0.78 -5.09 13.25
N PRO A 38 0.28 -5.55 13.93
CA PRO A 38 1.63 -5.45 13.39
C PRO A 38 1.80 -6.41 12.22
N PHE A 39 2.70 -6.07 11.32
CA PHE A 39 3.10 -6.92 10.22
C PHE A 39 4.60 -6.82 9.95
N VAL A 40 5.13 -7.91 9.43
CA VAL A 40 6.45 -7.98 8.81
C VAL A 40 6.32 -8.68 7.48
N GLY A 41 7.20 -8.37 6.55
CA GLY A 41 7.17 -8.99 5.25
C GLY A 41 8.43 -8.72 4.45
N SER A 42 8.45 -9.31 3.28
CA SER A 42 9.51 -9.12 2.30
C SER A 42 8.91 -9.11 0.89
N ARG A 43 9.58 -8.43 0.01
CA ARG A 43 9.33 -8.49 -1.42
C ARG A 43 10.61 -8.92 -2.09
N GLU A 44 10.54 -10.04 -2.78
CA GLU A 44 11.63 -10.61 -3.54
C GLU A 44 11.34 -10.47 -5.03
N THR A 45 12.29 -9.88 -5.75
CA THR A 45 12.22 -9.77 -7.21
C THR A 45 13.47 -10.40 -7.81
N VAL A 46 13.27 -11.44 -8.61
CA VAL A 46 14.33 -12.12 -9.36
C VAL A 46 14.31 -11.63 -10.79
N TYR A 47 15.45 -11.17 -11.28
CA TYR A 47 15.69 -10.77 -12.66
C TYR A 47 16.58 -11.80 -13.33
N GLY A 48 16.14 -12.34 -14.46
CA GLY A 48 16.92 -13.29 -15.23
C GLY A 48 18.17 -12.67 -15.87
N THR A 49 18.13 -11.35 -16.13
CA THR A 49 19.29 -10.58 -16.59
C THR A 49 19.19 -9.13 -16.15
N ASP A 50 20.26 -8.60 -15.61
CA ASP A 50 20.43 -7.18 -15.30
C ASP A 50 21.03 -6.37 -16.47
N THR A 51 21.55 -5.16 -16.21
CA THR A 51 22.21 -4.34 -17.24
C THR A 51 23.55 -4.91 -17.67
N GLU A 52 24.20 -5.75 -16.86
CA GLU A 52 25.48 -6.41 -17.12
C GLU A 52 25.32 -7.82 -17.71
N GLY A 53 24.10 -8.37 -17.69
CA GLY A 53 23.79 -9.70 -18.20
C GLY A 53 23.68 -10.79 -17.13
N ASP A 54 23.82 -10.41 -15.87
CA ASP A 54 23.80 -11.31 -14.72
C ASP A 54 22.40 -11.46 -14.12
N GLU A 55 22.15 -12.61 -13.46
CA GLU A 55 20.97 -12.79 -12.62
C GLU A 55 21.07 -11.95 -11.35
N ARG A 56 19.95 -11.31 -10.96
CA ARG A 56 19.89 -10.49 -9.74
C ARG A 56 18.69 -10.84 -8.89
N LEU A 57 18.92 -10.98 -7.59
CA LEU A 57 17.90 -11.06 -6.56
C LEU A 57 17.84 -9.73 -5.80
N ARG A 58 16.70 -9.09 -5.84
CA ARG A 58 16.42 -7.83 -5.16
C ARG A 58 15.44 -8.07 -4.03
N ASN A 59 15.75 -7.61 -2.83
CA ASN A 59 14.89 -7.72 -1.66
C ASN A 59 14.50 -6.34 -1.13
N ILE A 60 13.26 -6.23 -0.66
CA ILE A 60 12.74 -5.10 0.11
C ILE A 60 12.09 -5.68 1.37
N PHE A 61 12.61 -5.30 2.54
CA PHE A 61 11.99 -5.65 3.81
C PHE A 61 10.84 -4.69 4.12
N LEU A 62 9.73 -5.22 4.61
CA LEU A 62 8.49 -4.51 4.90
C LEU A 62 8.15 -4.69 6.38
N THR A 63 7.82 -3.60 7.07
CA THR A 63 7.30 -3.68 8.44
C THR A 63 6.31 -2.56 8.70
N GLY A 64 5.45 -2.76 9.68
CA GLY A 64 4.49 -1.75 10.05
C GLY A 64 3.44 -2.25 11.02
N THR A 65 2.47 -1.40 11.26
CA THR A 65 1.35 -1.71 12.15
C THR A 65 0.14 -0.86 11.80
N ASP A 66 -1.05 -1.42 12.02
CA ASP A 66 -2.32 -0.72 12.02
C ASP A 66 -2.93 -0.76 13.42
N ILE A 67 -3.34 0.39 13.92
CA ILE A 67 -4.03 0.56 15.19
C ILE A 67 -5.39 1.18 14.92
N SER A 68 -6.46 0.55 15.39
CA SER A 68 -7.82 1.06 15.20
C SER A 68 -8.70 0.79 16.40
N THR A 69 -9.75 1.61 16.50
CA THR A 69 -10.82 1.38 17.49
C THR A 69 -12.16 1.74 16.86
N LYS A 70 -13.25 1.33 17.53
CA LYS A 70 -14.62 1.63 17.09
C LYS A 70 -15.42 2.25 18.22
N PHE A 71 -15.99 3.40 17.96
CA PHE A 71 -17.01 4.02 18.78
C PHE A 71 -18.34 3.96 18.06
N PHE A 72 -19.43 3.76 18.78
CA PHE A 72 -20.74 3.80 18.16
C PHE A 72 -21.77 4.42 19.11
N ARG A 73 -22.78 5.04 18.52
CA ARG A 73 -23.95 5.53 19.19
C ARG A 73 -25.20 5.04 18.47
N LEU A 74 -26.17 4.62 19.24
CA LEU A 74 -27.47 4.22 18.74
C LEU A 74 -28.46 5.38 18.96
N PHE A 75 -29.28 5.62 17.94
CA PHE A 75 -30.38 6.56 18.00
C PHE A 75 -31.67 5.79 17.67
N ASP A 76 -32.68 5.98 18.47
CA ASP A 76 -34.01 5.39 18.25
C ASP A 76 -34.78 6.27 17.26
N VAL A 77 -34.48 6.06 15.97
CA VAL A 77 -35.08 6.79 14.86
C VAL A 77 -35.72 5.77 13.94
N ASN A 78 -37.02 5.90 13.72
CA ASN A 78 -37.79 5.06 12.81
C ASN A 78 -38.44 5.96 11.77
N ILE A 79 -38.06 5.81 10.51
CA ILE A 79 -38.57 6.61 9.39
C ILE A 79 -38.91 5.64 8.25
N ASP A 80 -40.16 5.57 7.89
CA ASP A 80 -40.68 4.82 6.76
C ASP A 80 -41.20 5.80 5.66
N ALA A 81 -40.36 6.77 5.29
CA ALA A 81 -40.68 7.77 4.29
C ALA A 81 -39.61 7.80 3.20
N TYR A 82 -40.01 8.15 2.00
CA TYR A 82 -39.12 8.29 0.84
C TYR A 82 -38.32 7.01 0.48
N GLY A 83 -38.82 5.84 0.87
CA GLY A 83 -38.16 4.56 0.62
C GLY A 83 -36.88 4.32 1.45
N LEU A 84 -36.67 5.11 2.51
CA LEU A 84 -35.47 5.01 3.33
C LEU A 84 -35.50 3.82 4.29
N ASP A 85 -36.68 3.34 4.73
CA ASP A 85 -36.84 2.19 5.67
C ASP A 85 -35.76 2.20 6.77
N ILE A 86 -35.76 3.26 7.58
CA ILE A 86 -34.85 3.43 8.71
C ILE A 86 -35.49 2.84 9.95
N ASN A 87 -34.90 1.76 10.46
CA ASN A 87 -35.32 1.09 11.68
C ASN A 87 -34.16 1.08 12.68
N GLY A 88 -34.11 2.09 13.54
CA GLY A 88 -32.95 2.40 14.38
C GLY A 88 -31.75 2.91 13.57
N LEU A 89 -31.09 3.90 14.08
CA LEU A 89 -29.91 4.49 13.44
C LEU A 89 -28.68 4.26 14.30
N ARG A 90 -27.62 3.71 13.72
CA ARG A 90 -26.33 3.53 14.39
C ARG A 90 -25.26 4.34 13.68
N HIS A 91 -24.69 5.31 14.39
CA HIS A 91 -23.49 6.02 13.91
C HIS A 91 -22.25 5.31 14.46
N VAL A 92 -21.35 4.90 13.58
CA VAL A 92 -20.10 4.22 13.91
C VAL A 92 -18.94 5.10 13.44
N ILE A 93 -18.03 5.40 14.35
CA ILE A 93 -16.80 6.15 14.08
C ILE A 93 -15.62 5.20 14.31
N THR A 94 -14.78 5.05 13.29
CA THR A 94 -13.60 4.19 13.33
C THR A 94 -12.35 5.00 13.01
N PRO A 95 -11.68 5.60 14.02
CA PRO A 95 -10.35 6.15 13.84
C PRO A 95 -9.33 5.02 13.71
N SER A 96 -8.33 5.23 12.84
CA SER A 96 -7.19 4.33 12.70
C SER A 96 -5.91 5.10 12.37
N ILE A 97 -4.80 4.53 12.82
CA ILE A 97 -3.44 4.99 12.54
C ILE A 97 -2.70 3.80 11.96
N GLY A 98 -2.23 3.95 10.72
CA GLY A 98 -1.33 3.01 10.07
C GLY A 98 0.09 3.56 10.04
N TYR A 99 1.08 2.73 10.30
CA TYR A 99 2.48 3.02 10.07
C TYR A 99 3.07 1.93 9.19
N ALA A 100 3.78 2.31 8.14
CA ALA A 100 4.46 1.37 7.27
C ALA A 100 5.85 1.88 6.89
N TYR A 101 6.80 0.98 6.95
CA TYR A 101 8.19 1.19 6.56
C TYR A 101 8.60 0.10 5.56
N ASP A 102 8.92 0.53 4.35
CA ASP A 102 9.51 -0.30 3.32
C ASP A 102 11.00 0.07 3.26
N HIS A 103 11.88 -0.87 3.55
CA HIS A 103 13.32 -0.65 3.52
C HIS A 103 13.77 -0.31 2.09
N ALA A 104 14.88 0.42 1.95
CA ALA A 104 15.48 0.61 0.65
C ALA A 104 15.88 -0.75 0.04
N PRO A 105 15.70 -0.92 -1.29
CA PRO A 105 16.05 -2.17 -1.97
C PRO A 105 17.52 -2.55 -1.80
N THR A 106 17.81 -3.84 -1.79
CA THR A 106 19.20 -4.36 -1.71
C THR A 106 19.99 -4.17 -3.02
N VAL A 107 19.29 -3.97 -4.13
CA VAL A 107 19.87 -3.73 -5.45
C VAL A 107 19.40 -2.38 -5.97
N THR A 108 20.31 -1.57 -6.51
CA THR A 108 20.01 -0.25 -7.02
C THR A 108 19.20 -0.32 -8.32
N ALA A 109 18.33 0.67 -8.54
CA ALA A 109 17.54 0.74 -9.78
C ALA A 109 18.42 0.87 -11.04
N GLY A 110 19.60 1.51 -10.93
CA GLY A 110 20.51 1.73 -12.06
C GLY A 110 21.15 0.45 -12.62
N SER A 111 21.27 -0.61 -11.81
CA SER A 111 21.78 -1.91 -12.26
C SER A 111 20.70 -2.82 -12.84
N LEU A 112 19.44 -2.41 -12.80
CA LEU A 112 18.31 -3.19 -13.29
C LEU A 112 17.80 -2.67 -14.64
N ARG A 113 17.33 -3.58 -15.48
CA ARG A 113 16.55 -3.20 -16.66
C ARG A 113 15.17 -2.75 -16.21
N GLN A 114 14.82 -1.51 -16.49
CA GLN A 114 13.56 -0.90 -16.05
C GLN A 114 12.41 -1.44 -16.91
N ILE A 115 11.51 -2.21 -16.30
CA ILE A 115 10.28 -2.75 -16.92
C ILE A 115 9.09 -1.92 -16.47
N ASP A 116 9.03 -1.57 -15.18
CA ASP A 116 7.97 -0.77 -14.60
C ASP A 116 8.46 0.10 -13.42
N SER A 117 7.52 0.81 -12.77
CA SER A 117 7.82 1.71 -11.65
C SER A 117 8.41 0.99 -10.42
N VAL A 118 8.23 -0.31 -10.30
CA VAL A 118 8.79 -1.11 -9.20
C VAL A 118 10.30 -1.18 -9.31
N ASP A 119 10.82 -1.29 -10.51
CA ASP A 119 12.27 -1.37 -10.77
C ASP A 119 12.96 -0.04 -10.46
N ALA A 120 12.21 1.05 -10.55
CA ALA A 120 12.71 2.41 -10.28
C ALA A 120 12.80 2.76 -8.77
N ILE A 121 12.35 1.89 -7.86
CA ILE A 121 12.42 2.15 -6.41
C ILE A 121 13.89 2.18 -5.97
N THR A 122 14.31 3.31 -5.41
CA THR A 122 15.70 3.53 -4.95
C THR A 122 15.77 3.80 -3.46
N TYR A 123 14.69 4.37 -2.89
CA TYR A 123 14.64 4.84 -1.51
C TYR A 123 13.72 3.99 -0.65
N SER A 124 13.97 4.05 0.66
CA SER A 124 12.98 3.56 1.63
C SER A 124 11.71 4.39 1.56
N ASN A 125 10.58 3.76 1.81
CA ASN A 125 9.31 4.44 1.95
C ASN A 125 8.86 4.34 3.41
N ASN A 126 8.72 5.49 4.05
CA ASN A 126 8.35 5.59 5.45
C ASN A 126 7.12 6.50 5.55
N ARG A 127 5.98 5.94 5.95
CA ARG A 127 4.71 6.66 5.95
C ARG A 127 3.87 6.35 7.18
N ALA A 128 3.19 7.38 7.65
CA ALA A 128 2.13 7.29 8.65
C ALA A 128 0.82 7.73 8.01
N THR A 129 -0.24 6.95 8.19
CA THR A 129 -1.57 7.23 7.65
C THR A 129 -2.58 7.34 8.77
N LEU A 130 -3.27 8.47 8.84
CA LEU A 130 -4.41 8.68 9.72
C LEU A 130 -5.68 8.51 8.91
N THR A 131 -6.60 7.69 9.40
CA THR A 131 -7.89 7.47 8.73
C THR A 131 -9.03 7.59 9.74
N LEU A 132 -10.06 8.32 9.36
CA LEU A 132 -11.31 8.43 10.11
C LEU A 132 -12.45 7.96 9.21
N THR A 133 -13.06 6.84 9.58
CA THR A 133 -14.23 6.31 8.88
C THR A 133 -15.48 6.55 9.72
N ASN A 134 -16.49 7.15 9.11
CA ASN A 134 -17.81 7.34 9.68
C ASN A 134 -18.83 6.55 8.88
N ALA A 135 -19.55 5.68 9.53
CA ALA A 135 -20.62 4.90 8.93
C ALA A 135 -21.95 5.17 9.64
N LEU A 136 -22.96 5.49 8.87
CA LEU A 136 -24.33 5.59 9.34
C LEU A 136 -25.09 4.33 8.91
N GLN A 137 -25.61 3.58 9.85
CA GLN A 137 -26.18 2.26 9.61
C GLN A 137 -27.62 2.18 10.12
N THR A 138 -28.44 1.40 9.44
CA THR A 138 -29.77 1.03 9.90
C THR A 138 -29.96 -0.48 9.90
N LYS A 139 -31.05 -0.96 10.52
CA LYS A 139 -31.42 -2.37 10.45
C LYS A 139 -32.49 -2.57 9.37
N ARG A 140 -32.22 -3.48 8.43
CA ARG A 140 -33.18 -3.99 7.47
C ARG A 140 -33.17 -5.51 7.52
N ASN A 141 -34.35 -6.14 7.69
CA ASN A 141 -34.46 -7.59 7.80
C ASN A 141 -33.48 -8.22 8.82
N LYS A 142 -33.36 -7.60 9.99
CA LYS A 142 -32.45 -8.00 11.10
C LYS A 142 -30.95 -7.88 10.76
N LYS A 143 -30.58 -7.37 9.60
CA LYS A 143 -29.19 -7.13 9.19
C LYS A 143 -28.87 -5.64 9.27
N SER A 144 -27.62 -5.32 9.60
CA SER A 144 -27.10 -3.95 9.57
C SER A 144 -26.76 -3.58 8.12
N VAL A 145 -27.28 -2.46 7.64
CA VAL A 145 -27.03 -1.93 6.28
C VAL A 145 -26.48 -0.52 6.41
N ASP A 146 -25.45 -0.20 5.66
CA ASP A 146 -24.87 1.14 5.61
C ASP A 146 -25.78 2.06 4.78
N LEU A 147 -26.23 3.15 5.38
CA LEU A 147 -26.96 4.24 4.71
C LEU A 147 -25.99 5.25 4.11
N ALA A 148 -24.91 5.54 4.84
CA ALA A 148 -23.87 6.46 4.40
C ALA A 148 -22.52 6.00 4.95
N LEU A 149 -21.48 6.14 4.13
CA LEU A 149 -20.10 5.89 4.50
C LEU A 149 -19.27 7.09 4.09
N PHE A 150 -18.53 7.66 5.03
CA PHE A 150 -17.63 8.77 4.78
C PHE A 150 -16.27 8.47 5.38
N THR A 151 -15.22 8.54 4.58
CA THR A 151 -13.84 8.27 5.00
C THR A 151 -12.95 9.45 4.64
N ILE A 152 -12.21 9.95 5.64
CA ILE A 152 -11.11 10.89 5.44
C ILE A 152 -9.82 10.16 5.76
N SER A 153 -8.84 10.29 4.87
CA SER A 153 -7.50 9.73 5.07
C SER A 153 -6.44 10.77 4.74
N ASN A 154 -5.42 10.85 5.59
CA ASN A 154 -4.24 11.68 5.36
C ASN A 154 -2.99 10.82 5.55
N THR A 155 -2.11 10.84 4.55
CA THR A 155 -0.83 10.12 4.59
C THR A 155 0.31 11.11 4.68
N TYR A 156 1.13 10.95 5.70
CA TYR A 156 2.34 11.71 5.93
C TYR A 156 3.56 10.86 5.60
N TYR A 157 4.38 11.34 4.66
CA TYR A 157 5.63 10.69 4.29
C TYR A 157 6.78 11.27 5.09
N LEU A 158 7.50 10.39 5.79
CA LEU A 158 8.72 10.72 6.49
C LEU A 158 9.89 10.71 5.50
N ARG A 159 11.02 11.31 5.88
CA ARG A 159 12.18 11.42 4.98
C ARG A 159 12.62 10.05 4.49
N PRO A 160 12.72 9.83 3.17
CA PRO A 160 13.23 8.59 2.61
C PRO A 160 14.73 8.47 2.92
N LYS A 161 15.19 7.22 3.09
CA LYS A 161 16.62 6.89 3.15
C LYS A 161 17.02 6.22 1.84
N ALA A 162 18.15 6.64 1.29
CA ALA A 162 18.73 6.04 0.11
C ALA A 162 19.19 4.60 0.39
N GLY A 163 19.01 3.72 -0.60
CA GLY A 163 19.56 2.36 -0.59
C GLY A 163 21.07 2.37 -0.93
N PRO A 164 21.73 1.21 -0.86
CA PRO A 164 23.13 1.06 -1.27
C PRO A 164 23.35 1.59 -2.70
N GLY A 165 24.41 2.36 -2.90
CA GLY A 165 24.81 2.88 -4.22
C GLY A 165 23.99 4.06 -4.75
N SER A 166 23.06 4.62 -3.99
CA SER A 166 22.42 5.89 -4.33
C SER A 166 23.15 7.04 -3.64
N TYR A 167 23.78 7.88 -4.42
CA TYR A 167 24.38 9.15 -3.97
C TYR A 167 23.31 10.24 -4.10
N LEU A 168 23.13 11.03 -3.04
CA LEU A 168 22.32 12.25 -3.04
C LEU A 168 23.07 13.35 -3.78
#